data_24f590bbbb74b0efe9ee580823079e69
#
_entry.id   24f590bbbb74b0efe9ee580823079e69
#
_cell.length_a   1.000
_cell.length_b   1.000
_cell.length_c   1.000
_cell.angle_alpha   90.00
_cell.angle_beta   90.00
_cell.angle_gamma   90.00
#
_symmetry.space_group_name_H-M   'P 1'
#
loop_
_entity.id
_entity.type
_entity.pdbx_description
1 polymer ?
#
loop_
_entity_poly.entity_id
_entity_poly.type
_entity_poly.pdbx_seq_one_letter_code
_entity_poly.pdbx_strand_id
1 'polypeptide(L)'
;MKENFIIKPDGSKHVITPKNGKKFELEELQEIVGGYIEVIRLNNKHNQCMIVNEMGKLYNLEHNAEASVIAHSEKAIFDSDFIVGNAVIINSEQLD
;
A
#
# COMPACT_ATOMS: atom_id res chain seq x y z
N MET A 1 -7.10 12.62 -10.41
CA MET A 1 -6.34 11.63 -9.61
C MET A 1 -6.80 11.67 -8.17
N LYS A 2 -6.80 10.51 -7.52
CA LYS A 2 -7.12 10.45 -6.09
C LYS A 2 -5.88 10.79 -5.28
N GLU A 3 -6.07 11.12 -4.02
CA GLU A 3 -4.94 11.32 -3.10
C GLU A 3 -4.20 10.02 -2.87
N ASN A 4 -2.90 10.14 -2.62
CA ASN A 4 -2.05 9.03 -2.21
C ASN A 4 -1.92 9.08 -0.69
N PHE A 5 -1.95 7.94 -0.02
CA PHE A 5 -1.86 7.95 1.44
C PHE A 5 -1.29 6.66 2.00
N ILE A 6 -0.72 6.78 3.20
CA ILE A 6 -0.24 5.64 3.98
C ILE A 6 -1.34 5.26 4.96
N ILE A 7 -1.57 3.94 5.11
CA ILE A 7 -2.42 3.40 6.18
C ILE A 7 -1.50 2.61 7.09
N LYS A 8 -1.45 2.98 8.35
CA LYS A 8 -0.64 2.26 9.35
C LYS A 8 -1.49 1.22 10.08
N PRO A 9 -0.84 0.23 10.72
CA PRO A 9 -1.58 -0.81 11.46
C PRO A 9 -2.50 -0.26 12.55
N ASP A 10 -2.21 0.92 13.10
CA ASP A 10 -3.08 1.56 14.10
C ASP A 10 -4.32 2.21 13.49
N GLY A 11 -4.49 2.13 12.17
CA GLY A 11 -5.62 2.70 11.46
C GLY A 11 -5.41 4.13 11.00
N SER A 12 -4.31 4.77 11.38
CA SER A 12 -4.06 6.15 10.98
C SER A 12 -3.74 6.26 9.50
N LYS A 13 -4.15 7.36 8.89
CA LYS A 13 -3.91 7.65 7.47
C LYS A 13 -3.13 8.94 7.33
N HIS A 14 -2.16 8.95 6.42
CA HIS A 14 -1.31 10.10 6.17
C HIS A 14 -1.23 10.33 4.68
N VAL A 15 -1.73 11.48 4.22
CA VAL A 15 -1.65 11.86 2.80
C VAL A 15 -0.18 12.13 2.46
N ILE A 16 0.26 11.61 1.32
CA ILE A 16 1.63 11.78 0.84
C ILE A 16 1.65 12.18 -0.62
N THR A 17 2.76 12.77 -1.03
CA THR A 17 3.01 13.09 -2.44
C THR A 17 4.42 12.62 -2.79
N PRO A 18 4.69 12.32 -4.08
CA PRO A 18 6.05 11.94 -4.47
C PRO A 18 7.04 13.06 -4.18
N LYS A 19 8.23 12.72 -3.70
CA LYS A 19 9.26 13.72 -3.38
C LYS A 19 9.64 14.56 -4.59
N ASN A 20 9.66 13.95 -5.78
CA ASN A 20 10.00 14.66 -7.03
C ASN A 20 8.79 15.37 -7.65
N GLY A 21 7.62 15.30 -7.03
CA GLY A 21 6.40 15.95 -7.50
C GLY A 21 5.69 15.23 -8.63
N LYS A 22 6.19 14.09 -9.10
CA LYS A 22 5.64 13.36 -10.25
C LYS A 22 5.33 11.90 -9.94
N LYS A 23 6.36 11.11 -9.63
CA LYS A 23 6.23 9.67 -9.40
C LYS A 23 6.98 9.26 -8.14
N PHE A 24 6.45 8.24 -7.47
CA PHE A 24 7.13 7.64 -6.32
C PHE A 24 8.29 6.79 -6.79
N GLU A 25 9.47 7.07 -6.27
CA GLU A 25 10.64 6.26 -6.55
C GLU A 25 10.64 5.03 -5.64
N LEU A 26 11.31 3.97 -6.09
CA LEU A 26 11.36 2.72 -5.34
C LEU A 26 11.84 2.93 -3.91
N GLU A 27 12.89 3.74 -3.72
CA GLU A 27 13.48 3.99 -2.41
C GLU A 27 12.49 4.63 -1.43
N GLU A 28 11.63 5.55 -1.91
CA GLU A 28 10.60 6.16 -1.07
C GLU A 28 9.62 5.11 -0.55
N LEU A 29 9.18 4.23 -1.44
CA LEU A 29 8.21 3.21 -1.09
C LEU A 29 8.83 2.16 -0.16
N GLN A 30 10.07 1.76 -0.43
CA GLN A 30 10.78 0.82 0.43
C GLN A 30 10.96 1.38 1.84
N GLU A 31 11.26 2.66 1.97
CA GLU A 31 11.41 3.30 3.27
C GLU A 31 10.09 3.26 4.05
N ILE A 32 8.98 3.54 3.39
CA ILE A 32 7.68 3.55 4.04
C ILE A 32 7.27 2.16 4.54
N VAL A 33 7.48 1.12 3.73
CA VAL A 33 7.07 -0.23 4.11
C VAL A 33 8.15 -1.00 4.87
N GLY A 34 9.37 -0.50 4.89
CA GLY A 34 10.46 -1.09 5.67
C GLY A 34 11.17 -2.26 5.00
N GLY A 35 11.14 -2.35 3.68
CA GLY A 35 11.80 -3.42 2.94
C GLY A 35 11.39 -3.47 1.50
N TYR A 36 11.59 -4.62 0.86
CA TYR A 36 11.16 -4.80 -0.52
C TYR A 36 9.66 -4.64 -0.65
N ILE A 37 9.23 -4.08 -1.77
CA ILE A 37 7.81 -3.79 -2.00
C ILE A 37 7.14 -4.92 -2.76
N GLU A 38 5.85 -5.10 -2.48
CA GLU A 38 4.93 -5.89 -3.27
C GLU A 38 3.84 -4.94 -3.75
N VAL A 39 3.51 -5.00 -5.04
CA VAL A 39 2.47 -4.15 -5.64
C VAL A 39 1.20 -4.99 -5.77
N ILE A 40 0.13 -4.53 -5.15
CA ILE A 40 -1.19 -5.16 -5.22
C ILE A 40 -2.10 -4.24 -6.01
N ARG A 41 -2.58 -4.71 -7.18
CA ARG A 41 -3.50 -3.91 -7.98
C ARG A 41 -4.88 -3.91 -7.34
N LEU A 42 -5.43 -2.72 -7.14
CA LEU A 42 -6.81 -2.58 -6.67
C LEU A 42 -7.74 -2.55 -7.89
N ASN A 43 -8.82 -3.33 -7.82
CA ASN A 43 -9.77 -3.43 -8.93
C ASN A 43 -10.82 -2.33 -8.84
N ASN A 44 -10.38 -1.08 -8.90
CA ASN A 44 -11.28 0.05 -8.83
C ASN A 44 -11.12 0.96 -10.06
N LYS A 45 -12.12 1.82 -10.25
CA LYS A 45 -12.15 2.74 -11.39
C LYS A 45 -11.11 3.85 -11.31
N HIS A 46 -10.44 4.00 -10.17
CA HIS A 46 -9.48 5.07 -9.96
C HIS A 46 -8.06 4.69 -10.35
N ASN A 47 -7.84 3.46 -10.83
CA ASN A 47 -6.53 2.96 -11.24
C ASN A 47 -5.50 3.13 -10.12
N GLN A 48 -5.80 2.54 -8.97
CA GLN A 48 -4.93 2.59 -7.79
C GLN A 48 -4.26 1.26 -7.54
N CYS A 49 -3.14 1.30 -6.82
CA CYS A 49 -2.52 0.09 -6.32
C CYS A 49 -2.14 0.29 -4.85
N MET A 50 -1.95 -0.83 -4.16
CA MET A 50 -1.53 -0.85 -2.77
C MET A 50 -0.11 -1.42 -2.71
N ILE A 51 0.79 -0.71 -2.03
CA ILE A 51 2.18 -1.11 -1.87
C ILE A 51 2.37 -1.58 -0.43
N VAL A 52 2.91 -2.78 -0.27
CA VAL A 52 3.14 -3.38 1.05
C VAL A 52 4.54 -3.99 1.09
N ASN A 53 4.99 -4.37 2.29
CA ASN A 53 6.25 -5.08 2.46
C ASN A 53 6.09 -6.51 1.95
N GLU A 54 6.89 -6.89 0.96
CA GLU A 54 6.84 -8.24 0.36
C GLU A 54 7.06 -9.33 1.39
N MET A 55 7.90 -9.08 2.40
CA MET A 55 8.27 -10.05 3.41
C MET A 55 7.57 -9.81 4.75
N GLY A 56 6.51 -8.99 4.75
CA GLY A 56 5.88 -8.55 5.99
C GLY A 56 5.39 -9.67 6.89
N LYS A 57 4.77 -10.71 6.31
CA LYS A 57 4.28 -11.84 7.10
C LYS A 57 5.42 -12.67 7.68
N LEU A 58 6.49 -12.84 6.91
CA LEU A 58 7.68 -13.55 7.36
C LEU A 58 8.34 -12.82 8.53
N TYR A 59 8.36 -11.49 8.49
CA TYR A 59 8.92 -10.66 9.56
C TYR A 59 7.92 -10.40 10.68
N ASN A 60 6.73 -10.97 10.58
CA ASN A 60 5.71 -10.88 11.61
C ASN A 60 5.30 -9.43 11.92
N LEU A 61 5.17 -8.62 10.88
CA LEU A 61 4.72 -7.25 11.03
C LEU A 61 3.27 -7.21 11.52
N GLU A 62 2.90 -6.12 12.17
CA GLU A 62 1.59 -5.97 12.77
C GLU A 62 0.46 -6.00 11.73
N HIS A 63 -0.64 -6.68 12.05
CA HIS A 63 -1.80 -6.78 11.18
C HIS A 63 -2.39 -5.39 10.90
N ASN A 64 -2.68 -5.12 9.62
CA ASN A 64 -3.25 -3.85 9.19
C ASN A 64 -4.71 -4.09 8.78
N ALA A 65 -5.63 -3.92 9.73
CA ALA A 65 -7.04 -4.23 9.52
C ALA A 65 -7.66 -3.35 8.44
N GLU A 66 -7.38 -2.05 8.46
CA GLU A 66 -7.97 -1.11 7.50
C GLU A 66 -7.52 -1.43 6.08
N ALA A 67 -6.23 -1.66 5.87
CA ALA A 67 -5.71 -2.01 4.56
C ALA A 67 -6.26 -3.37 4.08
N SER A 68 -6.43 -4.31 5.01
CA SER A 68 -7.01 -5.62 4.68
C SER A 68 -8.45 -5.49 4.21
N VAL A 69 -9.26 -4.65 4.86
CA VAL A 69 -10.64 -4.39 4.46
C VAL A 69 -10.67 -3.82 3.04
N ILE A 70 -9.81 -2.85 2.74
CA ILE A 70 -9.75 -2.26 1.41
C ILE A 70 -9.36 -3.30 0.36
N ALA A 71 -8.32 -4.09 0.63
CA ALA A 71 -7.85 -5.10 -0.31
C ALA A 71 -8.91 -6.17 -0.57
N HIS A 72 -9.64 -6.58 0.46
CA HIS A 72 -10.75 -7.54 0.30
C HIS A 72 -11.92 -6.94 -0.46
N SER A 73 -12.31 -5.71 -0.15
CA SER A 73 -13.44 -5.07 -0.83
C SER A 73 -13.17 -4.87 -2.32
N GLU A 74 -11.90 -4.69 -2.70
CA GLU A 74 -11.50 -4.56 -4.09
C GLU A 74 -11.19 -5.91 -4.74
N LYS A 75 -11.35 -7.01 -4.00
CA LYS A 75 -11.03 -8.37 -4.45
C LYS A 75 -9.60 -8.48 -4.98
N ALA A 76 -8.69 -7.77 -4.34
CA ALA A 76 -7.30 -7.69 -4.76
C ALA A 76 -6.43 -8.78 -4.13
N ILE A 77 -6.93 -9.41 -3.08
CA ILE A 77 -6.27 -10.53 -2.38
C ILE A 77 -7.27 -11.65 -2.16
N PHE A 78 -6.77 -12.86 -1.91
CA PHE A 78 -7.62 -14.02 -1.60
C PHE A 78 -8.35 -13.80 -0.27
N ASP A 79 -9.51 -14.46 -0.12
CA ASP A 79 -10.33 -14.32 1.10
C ASP A 79 -9.56 -14.69 2.37
N SER A 80 -8.64 -15.63 2.27
CA SER A 80 -7.83 -16.08 3.41
C SER A 80 -6.61 -15.20 3.65
N ASP A 81 -6.33 -14.25 2.78
CA ASP A 81 -5.16 -13.38 2.88
C ASP A 81 -5.47 -12.11 3.67
N PHE A 82 -4.42 -11.40 4.09
CA PHE A 82 -4.53 -10.18 4.88
C PHE A 82 -3.28 -9.34 4.70
N ILE A 83 -3.37 -8.06 5.07
CA ILE A 83 -2.27 -7.10 4.94
C ILE A 83 -1.65 -6.87 6.31
N VAL A 84 -0.31 -6.80 6.33
CA VAL A 84 0.45 -6.51 7.55
C VAL A 84 1.42 -5.35 7.29
N GLY A 85 1.76 -4.62 8.35
CA GLY A 85 2.67 -3.48 8.26
C GLY A 85 2.02 -2.27 7.60
N ASN A 86 2.82 -1.28 7.29
CA ASN A 86 2.35 -0.08 6.59
C ASN A 86 1.92 -0.43 5.16
N ALA A 87 0.82 0.14 4.72
CA ALA A 87 0.34 0.01 3.35
C ALA A 87 0.24 1.39 2.72
N VAL A 88 0.61 1.50 1.46
CA VAL A 88 0.53 2.77 0.73
C VAL A 88 -0.45 2.58 -0.41
N ILE A 89 -1.44 3.48 -0.52
CA ILE A 89 -2.34 3.47 -1.66
C ILE A 89 -1.96 4.65 -2.54
N ILE A 90 -1.60 4.34 -3.79
CA ILE A 90 -1.17 5.36 -4.74
C ILE A 90 -1.89 5.18 -6.07
N ASN A 91 -1.93 6.26 -6.84
CA ASN A 91 -2.37 6.18 -8.23
C ASN A 91 -1.33 5.37 -9.01
N SER A 92 -1.77 4.36 -9.74
CA SER A 92 -0.83 3.45 -10.45
C SER A 92 0.08 4.19 -11.41
N GLU A 93 -0.40 5.27 -12.01
CA GLU A 93 0.41 6.07 -12.93
C GLU A 93 1.52 6.86 -12.23
N GLN A 94 1.49 6.95 -10.90
CA GLN A 94 2.55 7.59 -10.11
C GLN A 94 3.56 6.59 -9.56
N LEU A 95 3.43 5.32 -9.91
CA LEU A 95 4.42 4.30 -9.59
C LEU A 95 5.52 4.40 -10.65
N ASP A 96 6.74 4.60 -10.19
CA ASP A 96 7.89 4.71 -11.11
C ASP A 96 8.33 3.34 -11.63
#